data_f45ed861ec397d1168eeeb59ba20d1ad
#
_entry.id   f45ed861ec397d1168eeeb59ba20d1ad
#
_cell.length_a   1.000
_cell.length_b   1.000
_cell.length_c   1.000
_cell.angle_alpha   90.00
_cell.angle_beta   90.00
_cell.angle_gamma   90.00
#
_symmetry.space_group_name_H-M   'P 1'
#
loop_
_entity.id
_entity.type
_entity.pdbx_description
1 polymer ?
#
loop_
_entity_poly.entity_id
_entity_poly.type
_entity_poly.pdbx_seq_one_letter_code
_entity_poly.pdbx_strand_id
1 'polypeptide(L)'
;MVSAKQAATLDVLSGGRLTLGVGIGWSAEEFAALGIPFARRGQRTAEYVAAMRTLWADDVASFSGEFTRFESVRVNPKPVRDRSIPVVVGGNSDASLSRVAAFGDGWYGFNLPATAVAERVAALAGQCERRGRSLRELTVAVALADGRRGLLPELAGIGVTREDA
;
A
#
# COMPACT_ATOMS: atom_id res chain seq x y z
N MET A 1 -12.16 0.34 -10.89
CA MET A 1 -12.54 1.72 -11.33
C MET A 1 -13.15 2.57 -10.21
N VAL A 2 -14.19 2.10 -9.51
CA VAL A 2 -14.86 2.89 -8.45
C VAL A 2 -13.88 3.38 -7.39
N SER A 3 -13.07 2.49 -6.80
CA SER A 3 -12.08 2.85 -5.77
C SER A 3 -11.03 3.86 -6.28
N ALA A 4 -10.59 3.75 -7.54
CA ALA A 4 -9.65 4.72 -8.12
C ALA A 4 -10.26 6.12 -8.20
N LYS A 5 -11.54 6.22 -8.61
CA LYS A 5 -12.26 7.50 -8.68
C LYS A 5 -12.51 8.08 -7.28
N GLN A 6 -12.95 7.25 -6.33
CA GLN A 6 -13.17 7.68 -4.95
C GLN A 6 -11.89 8.22 -4.32
N ALA A 7 -10.78 7.49 -4.46
CA ALA A 7 -9.49 7.93 -3.94
C ALA A 7 -9.04 9.26 -4.58
N ALA A 8 -9.13 9.40 -5.90
CA ALA A 8 -8.79 10.64 -6.57
C ALA A 8 -9.68 11.82 -6.14
N THR A 9 -10.99 11.58 -5.92
CA THR A 9 -11.91 12.60 -5.40
C THR A 9 -11.53 13.03 -3.98
N LEU A 10 -11.23 12.08 -3.09
CA LEU A 10 -10.79 12.37 -1.74
C LEU A 10 -9.45 13.10 -1.71
N ASP A 11 -8.54 12.74 -2.62
CA ASP A 11 -7.25 13.42 -2.73
C ASP A 11 -7.44 14.90 -3.12
N VAL A 12 -8.30 15.20 -4.08
CA VAL A 12 -8.64 16.58 -4.46
C VAL A 12 -9.29 17.32 -3.29
N LEU A 13 -10.29 16.73 -2.62
CA LEU A 13 -10.97 17.36 -1.48
C LEU A 13 -10.02 17.61 -0.30
N SER A 14 -9.03 16.77 -0.12
CA SER A 14 -8.01 16.92 0.93
C SER A 14 -6.85 17.82 0.51
N GLY A 15 -6.81 18.36 -0.73
CA GLY A 15 -5.69 19.16 -1.22
C GLY A 15 -4.40 18.34 -1.39
N GLY A 16 -4.50 17.08 -1.83
CA GLY A 16 -3.37 16.20 -2.08
C GLY A 16 -2.78 15.55 -0.82
N ARG A 17 -3.54 15.43 0.27
CA ARG A 17 -3.06 14.83 1.53
C ARG A 17 -3.40 13.34 1.69
N LEU A 18 -4.11 12.76 0.72
CA LEU A 18 -4.50 11.35 0.81
C LEU A 18 -3.29 10.42 0.72
N THR A 19 -3.28 9.42 1.57
CA THR A 19 -2.46 8.22 1.45
C THR A 19 -3.40 7.02 1.43
N LEU A 20 -3.28 6.15 0.45
CA LEU A 20 -4.15 4.98 0.28
C LEU A 20 -3.55 3.75 0.96
N GLY A 21 -4.14 3.31 2.06
CA GLY A 21 -3.81 2.03 2.68
C GLY A 21 -4.43 0.86 1.93
N VAL A 22 -3.65 -0.17 1.61
CA VAL A 22 -4.14 -1.39 0.97
C VAL A 22 -3.71 -2.64 1.73
N GLY A 23 -4.67 -3.55 1.93
CA GLY A 23 -4.45 -4.89 2.44
C GLY A 23 -4.98 -5.94 1.46
N ILE A 24 -4.58 -7.19 1.62
CA ILE A 24 -5.05 -8.27 0.74
C ILE A 24 -6.34 -8.94 1.23
N GLY A 25 -6.84 -8.57 2.42
CA GLY A 25 -7.96 -9.26 3.06
C GLY A 25 -7.57 -10.61 3.69
N TRP A 26 -8.30 -11.02 4.70
CA TRP A 26 -8.05 -12.26 5.45
C TRP A 26 -9.28 -13.17 5.56
N SER A 27 -10.51 -12.63 5.49
CA SER A 27 -11.75 -13.41 5.62
C SER A 27 -12.14 -14.02 4.28
N ALA A 28 -12.09 -15.34 4.21
CA ALA A 28 -12.55 -16.08 3.02
C ALA A 28 -14.06 -15.94 2.81
N GLU A 29 -14.81 -15.76 3.89
CA GLU A 29 -16.27 -15.56 3.91
C GLU A 29 -16.65 -14.25 3.22
N GLU A 30 -15.92 -13.15 3.48
CA GLU A 30 -16.13 -11.87 2.81
C GLU A 30 -15.86 -11.97 1.31
N PHE A 31 -14.79 -12.66 0.93
CA PHE A 31 -14.49 -12.90 -0.49
C PHE A 31 -15.61 -13.70 -1.17
N ALA A 32 -16.11 -14.74 -0.51
CA ALA A 32 -17.22 -15.54 -1.02
C ALA A 32 -18.49 -14.71 -1.16
N ALA A 33 -18.82 -13.87 -0.18
CA ALA A 33 -20.00 -12.97 -0.22
C ALA A 33 -19.91 -11.95 -1.37
N LEU A 34 -18.70 -11.54 -1.75
CA LEU A 34 -18.45 -10.63 -2.87
C LEU A 34 -18.33 -11.37 -4.23
N GLY A 35 -18.41 -12.70 -4.24
CA GLY A 35 -18.21 -13.50 -5.44
C GLY A 35 -16.78 -13.44 -6.00
N ILE A 36 -15.79 -13.13 -5.16
CA ILE A 36 -14.38 -13.00 -5.56
C ILE A 36 -13.59 -14.18 -5.03
N PRO A 37 -12.80 -14.90 -5.86
CA PRO A 37 -11.97 -15.99 -5.40
C PRO A 37 -10.95 -15.53 -4.34
N PHE A 38 -10.87 -16.22 -3.20
CA PHE A 38 -9.89 -15.93 -2.14
C PHE A 38 -8.45 -16.21 -2.57
N ALA A 39 -8.27 -17.23 -3.40
CA ALA A 39 -6.97 -17.58 -3.96
C ALA A 39 -6.37 -16.42 -4.77
N ARG A 40 -5.04 -16.33 -4.75
CA ARG A 40 -4.28 -15.33 -5.53
C ARG A 40 -4.61 -13.86 -5.20
N ARG A 41 -5.23 -13.58 -4.04
CA ARG A 41 -5.63 -12.23 -3.63
C ARG A 41 -4.46 -11.24 -3.59
N GLY A 42 -3.23 -11.69 -3.24
CA GLY A 42 -2.04 -10.83 -3.27
C GLY A 42 -1.66 -10.38 -4.68
N GLN A 43 -1.74 -11.26 -5.68
CA GLN A 43 -1.50 -10.93 -7.09
C GLN A 43 -2.58 -9.99 -7.62
N ARG A 44 -3.85 -10.28 -7.29
CA ARG A 44 -5.00 -9.42 -7.65
C ARG A 44 -4.85 -8.02 -7.06
N THR A 45 -4.42 -7.89 -5.80
CA THR A 45 -4.18 -6.58 -5.18
C THR A 45 -3.08 -5.81 -5.90
N ALA A 46 -1.97 -6.44 -6.25
CA ALA A 46 -0.89 -5.81 -7.01
C ALA A 46 -1.38 -5.29 -8.37
N GLU A 47 -2.15 -6.11 -9.10
CA GLU A 47 -2.72 -5.72 -10.39
C GLU A 47 -3.73 -4.57 -10.25
N TYR A 48 -4.58 -4.60 -9.22
CA TYR A 48 -5.54 -3.53 -8.98
C TYR A 48 -4.86 -2.20 -8.64
N VAL A 49 -3.75 -2.23 -7.88
CA VAL A 49 -2.96 -1.01 -7.62
C VAL A 49 -2.33 -0.48 -8.91
N ALA A 50 -1.77 -1.36 -9.75
CA ALA A 50 -1.24 -0.97 -11.05
C ALA A 50 -2.32 -0.34 -11.94
N ALA A 51 -3.50 -0.97 -12.04
CA ALA A 51 -4.64 -0.45 -12.79
C ALA A 51 -5.13 0.91 -12.27
N MET A 52 -5.17 1.11 -10.93
CA MET A 52 -5.52 2.40 -10.34
C MET A 52 -4.50 3.49 -10.70
N ARG A 53 -3.20 3.18 -10.65
CA ARG A 53 -2.13 4.11 -11.04
C ARG A 53 -2.25 4.52 -12.51
N THR A 54 -2.55 3.57 -13.42
CA THR A 54 -2.82 3.89 -14.83
C THR A 54 -4.02 4.83 -14.97
N LEU A 55 -5.13 4.56 -14.25
CA LEU A 55 -6.32 5.43 -14.25
C LEU A 55 -6.04 6.84 -13.73
N TRP A 56 -5.12 7.01 -12.79
CA TRP A 56 -4.74 8.32 -12.26
C TRP A 56 -3.80 9.08 -13.20
N ALA A 57 -2.79 8.40 -13.75
CA ALA A 57 -1.76 9.01 -14.57
C ALA A 57 -2.28 9.45 -15.95
N ASP A 58 -3.00 8.58 -16.66
CA ASP A 58 -3.35 8.75 -18.06
C ASP A 58 -4.68 9.49 -18.23
N ASP A 59 -4.75 10.43 -19.19
CA ASP A 59 -6.00 11.11 -19.54
C ASP A 59 -7.02 10.15 -20.14
N VAL A 60 -6.55 9.23 -20.97
CA VAL A 60 -7.30 8.09 -21.53
C VAL A 60 -6.54 6.82 -21.18
N ALA A 61 -7.02 6.10 -20.21
CA ALA A 61 -6.37 4.93 -19.66
C ALA A 61 -6.84 3.63 -20.32
N SER A 62 -5.90 2.75 -20.60
CA SER A 62 -6.18 1.35 -20.98
C SER A 62 -5.30 0.44 -20.14
N PHE A 63 -5.85 -0.67 -19.70
CA PHE A 63 -5.15 -1.65 -18.89
C PHE A 63 -5.59 -3.07 -19.24
N SER A 64 -4.64 -3.99 -19.39
CA SER A 64 -4.92 -5.39 -19.70
C SER A 64 -4.15 -6.29 -18.74
N GLY A 65 -4.80 -6.69 -17.66
CA GLY A 65 -4.31 -7.65 -16.69
C GLY A 65 -5.08 -8.96 -16.72
N GLU A 66 -4.75 -9.82 -15.79
CA GLU A 66 -5.43 -11.11 -15.61
C GLU A 66 -6.75 -10.95 -14.84
N PHE A 67 -6.78 -10.06 -13.83
CA PHE A 67 -7.91 -9.85 -12.93
C PHE A 67 -8.77 -8.65 -13.32
N THR A 68 -8.24 -7.72 -14.10
CA THR A 68 -8.99 -6.56 -14.59
C THR A 68 -8.52 -6.11 -15.96
N ARG A 69 -9.47 -5.63 -16.76
CA ARG A 69 -9.23 -5.07 -18.08
C ARG A 69 -10.18 -3.91 -18.34
N PHE A 70 -9.67 -2.87 -18.95
CA PHE A 70 -10.47 -1.77 -19.49
C PHE A 70 -9.72 -1.10 -20.64
N GLU A 71 -10.46 -0.44 -21.51
CA GLU A 71 -9.92 0.23 -22.69
C GLU A 71 -10.53 1.61 -22.86
N SER A 72 -9.68 2.59 -23.16
CA SER A 72 -10.05 3.97 -23.49
C SER A 72 -10.96 4.65 -22.43
N VAL A 73 -10.66 4.42 -21.13
CA VAL A 73 -11.45 4.95 -20.02
C VAL A 73 -10.87 6.30 -19.55
N ARG A 74 -11.76 7.27 -19.32
CA ARG A 74 -11.43 8.54 -18.65
C ARG A 74 -11.96 8.52 -17.22
N VAL A 75 -11.08 8.81 -16.26
CA VAL A 75 -11.43 8.97 -14.83
C VAL A 75 -11.02 10.36 -14.37
N ASN A 76 -11.97 11.13 -13.91
CA ASN A 76 -11.77 12.45 -13.31
C ASN A 76 -12.49 12.53 -11.96
N PRO A 77 -12.00 13.35 -10.99
CA PRO A 77 -10.77 14.15 -11.11
C PRO A 77 -9.49 13.30 -11.13
N LYS A 78 -8.37 13.91 -11.45
CA LYS A 78 -7.03 13.32 -11.26
C LYS A 78 -6.50 13.68 -9.88
N PRO A 79 -5.65 12.86 -9.26
CA PRO A 79 -4.94 13.21 -8.03
C PRO A 79 -4.12 14.50 -8.18
N VAL A 80 -3.99 15.25 -7.07
CA VAL A 80 -3.37 16.59 -7.05
C VAL A 80 -1.85 16.51 -7.24
N ARG A 81 -1.19 15.57 -6.54
CA ARG A 81 0.27 15.42 -6.58
C ARG A 81 0.67 14.52 -7.75
N ASP A 82 1.20 15.12 -8.80
CA ASP A 82 1.74 14.43 -9.99
C ASP A 82 0.86 13.29 -10.51
N ARG A 83 -0.47 13.46 -10.39
CA ARG A 83 -1.46 12.44 -10.78
C ARG A 83 -1.22 11.08 -10.09
N SER A 84 -0.76 11.11 -8.85
CA SER A 84 -0.46 9.92 -8.06
C SER A 84 -0.95 10.05 -6.62
N ILE A 85 -1.30 8.93 -6.02
CA ILE A 85 -1.63 8.81 -4.60
C ILE A 85 -0.66 7.80 -4.01
N PRO A 86 0.07 8.13 -2.92
CA PRO A 86 0.93 7.17 -2.25
C PRO A 86 0.13 5.96 -1.75
N VAL A 87 0.65 4.77 -2.00
CA VAL A 87 0.04 3.50 -1.60
C VAL A 87 0.85 2.86 -0.49
N VAL A 88 0.26 2.74 0.70
CA VAL A 88 0.85 2.04 1.85
C VAL A 88 0.28 0.63 1.94
N VAL A 89 1.16 -0.37 1.92
CA VAL A 89 0.77 -1.79 1.96
C VAL A 89 0.84 -2.31 3.38
N GLY A 90 -0.27 -2.86 3.88
CA GLY A 90 -0.37 -3.43 5.21
C GLY A 90 0.04 -4.90 5.30
N GLY A 91 0.55 -5.28 6.48
CA GLY A 91 0.79 -6.66 6.86
C GLY A 91 2.24 -6.98 7.22
N ASN A 92 2.40 -8.02 8.07
CA ASN A 92 3.68 -8.35 8.74
C ASN A 92 4.41 -9.54 8.12
N SER A 93 3.80 -10.28 7.20
CA SER A 93 4.41 -11.47 6.59
C SER A 93 5.47 -11.09 5.55
N ASP A 94 6.42 -11.99 5.29
CA ASP A 94 7.43 -11.80 4.23
C ASP A 94 6.79 -11.58 2.85
N ALA A 95 5.66 -12.22 2.59
CA ALA A 95 4.88 -11.98 1.38
C ALA A 95 4.30 -10.55 1.33
N SER A 96 3.93 -9.96 2.48
CA SER A 96 3.51 -8.55 2.56
C SER A 96 4.69 -7.62 2.30
N LEU A 97 5.83 -7.84 2.96
CA LEU A 97 7.05 -7.05 2.75
C LEU A 97 7.53 -7.11 1.31
N SER A 98 7.44 -8.30 0.68
CA SER A 98 7.74 -8.45 -0.75
C SER A 98 6.84 -7.59 -1.65
N ARG A 99 5.54 -7.45 -1.32
CA ARG A 99 4.62 -6.56 -2.04
C ARG A 99 4.94 -5.08 -1.80
N VAL A 100 5.25 -4.70 -0.55
CA VAL A 100 5.72 -3.33 -0.25
C VAL A 100 6.90 -2.98 -1.15
N ALA A 101 7.93 -3.83 -1.16
CA ALA A 101 9.14 -3.60 -1.95
C ALA A 101 8.87 -3.59 -3.46
N ALA A 102 7.85 -4.34 -3.94
CA ALA A 102 7.53 -4.43 -5.35
C ALA A 102 6.77 -3.19 -5.88
N PHE A 103 5.79 -2.69 -5.13
CA PHE A 103 4.92 -1.63 -5.62
C PHE A 103 4.44 -0.62 -4.57
N GLY A 104 4.75 -0.81 -3.28
CA GLY A 104 4.32 0.11 -2.23
C GLY A 104 5.15 1.39 -2.20
N ASP A 105 4.52 2.49 -1.77
CA ASP A 105 5.18 3.74 -1.40
C ASP A 105 5.40 3.81 0.12
N GLY A 106 4.88 2.81 0.84
CA GLY A 106 5.08 2.64 2.27
C GLY A 106 4.62 1.28 2.78
N TRP A 107 5.00 1.01 4.03
CA TRP A 107 4.61 -0.17 4.79
C TRP A 107 3.84 0.22 6.05
N TYR A 108 2.78 -0.52 6.35
CA TYR A 108 2.08 -0.45 7.62
C TYR A 108 2.20 -1.77 8.37
N GLY A 109 3.02 -1.77 9.44
CA GLY A 109 3.15 -2.87 10.38
C GLY A 109 2.06 -2.79 11.45
N PHE A 110 1.21 -3.80 11.54
CA PHE A 110 0.06 -3.80 12.44
C PHE A 110 0.28 -4.73 13.64
N ASN A 111 0.00 -4.23 14.84
CA ASN A 111 0.01 -5.00 16.09
C ASN A 111 1.33 -5.76 16.31
N LEU A 112 2.45 -5.08 16.09
CA LEU A 112 3.79 -5.65 16.30
C LEU A 112 4.28 -5.36 17.70
N PRO A 113 4.89 -6.35 18.40
CA PRO A 113 5.69 -6.05 19.57
C PRO A 113 6.92 -5.24 19.16
N ALA A 114 7.32 -4.27 19.98
CA ALA A 114 8.46 -3.40 19.68
C ALA A 114 9.73 -4.17 19.30
N THR A 115 9.97 -5.31 19.95
CA THR A 115 11.10 -6.19 19.68
C THR A 115 11.11 -6.79 18.27
N ALA A 116 9.94 -6.93 17.63
CA ALA A 116 9.83 -7.47 16.28
C ALA A 116 9.93 -6.39 15.17
N VAL A 117 9.80 -5.11 15.54
CA VAL A 117 9.81 -4.02 14.54
C VAL A 117 11.15 -3.97 13.81
N ALA A 118 12.27 -4.00 14.52
CA ALA A 118 13.61 -3.93 13.93
C ALA A 118 13.85 -5.08 12.94
N GLU A 119 13.43 -6.30 13.29
CA GLU A 119 13.54 -7.47 12.41
C GLU A 119 12.71 -7.29 11.14
N ARG A 120 11.48 -6.80 11.26
CA ARG A 120 10.60 -6.58 10.09
C ARG A 120 11.09 -5.45 9.18
N VAL A 121 11.63 -4.37 9.78
CA VAL A 121 12.26 -3.28 9.02
C VAL A 121 13.50 -3.77 8.27
N ALA A 122 14.36 -4.56 8.92
CA ALA A 122 15.53 -5.14 8.27
C ALA A 122 15.14 -6.11 7.13
N ALA A 123 14.11 -6.94 7.34
CA ALA A 123 13.58 -7.82 6.31
C ALA A 123 13.03 -7.03 5.11
N LEU A 124 12.32 -5.92 5.36
CA LEU A 124 11.82 -5.02 4.31
C LEU A 124 12.98 -4.37 3.55
N ALA A 125 14.01 -3.88 4.25
CA ALA A 125 15.20 -3.31 3.62
C ALA A 125 15.84 -4.30 2.64
N GLY A 126 16.05 -5.55 3.06
CA GLY A 126 16.58 -6.61 2.18
C GLY A 126 15.67 -6.94 1.00
N GLN A 127 14.33 -6.83 1.16
CA GLN A 127 13.39 -6.97 0.03
C GLN A 127 13.52 -5.81 -0.97
N CYS A 128 13.73 -4.59 -0.48
CA CYS A 128 13.93 -3.41 -1.31
C CYS A 128 15.24 -3.50 -2.10
N GLU A 129 16.34 -3.81 -1.42
CA GLU A 129 17.67 -3.95 -2.04
C GLU A 129 17.68 -4.95 -3.20
N ARG A 130 17.04 -6.11 -3.05
CA ARG A 130 16.90 -7.11 -4.12
C ARG A 130 16.16 -6.58 -5.36
N ARG A 131 15.47 -5.45 -5.24
CA ARG A 131 14.71 -4.78 -6.31
C ARG A 131 15.33 -3.44 -6.74
N GLY A 132 16.54 -3.13 -6.25
CA GLY A 132 17.22 -1.87 -6.54
C GLY A 132 16.56 -0.65 -5.92
N ARG A 133 15.78 -0.83 -4.85
CA ARG A 133 15.11 0.25 -4.10
C ARG A 133 15.79 0.47 -2.74
N SER A 134 15.66 1.68 -2.21
CA SER A 134 16.09 2.01 -0.85
C SER A 134 14.89 2.02 0.10
N LEU A 135 15.07 1.53 1.34
CA LEU A 135 14.08 1.69 2.41
C LEU A 135 13.72 3.16 2.64
N ARG A 136 14.65 4.08 2.41
CA ARG A 136 14.44 5.54 2.58
C ARG A 136 13.41 6.14 1.62
N GLU A 137 13.07 5.43 0.55
CA GLU A 137 12.01 5.82 -0.40
C GLU A 137 10.62 5.53 0.15
N LEU A 138 10.52 4.74 1.22
CA LEU A 138 9.26 4.28 1.77
C LEU A 138 8.87 5.05 3.04
N THR A 139 7.58 5.31 3.18
CA THR A 139 7.01 5.63 4.48
C THR A 139 6.87 4.34 5.27
N VAL A 140 7.48 4.27 6.46
CA VAL A 140 7.35 3.13 7.36
C VAL A 140 6.50 3.54 8.56
N ALA A 141 5.30 3.01 8.66
CA ALA A 141 4.36 3.25 9.75
C ALA A 141 4.12 1.95 10.53
N VAL A 142 4.06 2.06 11.86
CA VAL A 142 3.88 0.90 12.74
C VAL A 142 2.87 1.21 13.83
N ALA A 143 1.88 0.33 14.01
CA ALA A 143 1.06 0.29 15.21
C ALA A 143 1.61 -0.77 16.18
N LEU A 144 2.06 -0.33 17.36
CA LEU A 144 2.62 -1.21 18.37
C LEU A 144 1.52 -1.96 19.14
N ALA A 145 1.77 -3.23 19.44
CA ALA A 145 0.86 -4.07 20.22
C ALA A 145 0.64 -3.57 21.65
N ASP A 146 1.64 -2.89 22.23
CA ASP A 146 1.66 -2.43 23.62
C ASP A 146 1.49 -0.90 23.79
N GLY A 147 1.35 -0.16 22.69
CA GLY A 147 1.10 1.28 22.69
C GLY A 147 2.21 2.13 23.35
N ARG A 148 3.44 1.62 23.43
CA ARG A 148 4.58 2.29 24.11
C ARG A 148 5.15 3.43 23.28
N ARG A 149 4.60 4.64 23.44
CA ARG A 149 5.12 5.86 22.78
C ARG A 149 6.55 6.24 23.15
N GLY A 150 7.09 5.75 24.26
CA GLY A 150 8.47 6.03 24.70
C GLY A 150 9.57 5.46 23.78
N LEU A 151 9.24 4.60 22.84
CA LEU A 151 10.17 3.96 21.90
C LEU A 151 10.35 4.75 20.59
N LEU A 152 9.65 5.85 20.40
CA LEU A 152 9.72 6.66 19.16
C LEU A 152 11.15 7.00 18.70
N PRO A 153 12.07 7.44 19.59
CA PRO A 153 13.44 7.75 19.17
C PRO A 153 14.20 6.54 18.64
N GLU A 154 14.02 5.37 19.29
CA GLU A 154 14.66 4.11 18.86
C GLU A 154 14.11 3.62 17.54
N LEU A 155 12.79 3.68 17.38
CA LEU A 155 12.10 3.28 16.14
C LEU A 155 12.47 4.20 14.95
N ALA A 156 12.60 5.50 15.19
CA ALA A 156 13.07 6.45 14.17
C ALA A 156 14.50 6.12 13.72
N GLY A 157 15.37 5.71 14.66
CA GLY A 157 16.75 5.32 14.36
C GLY A 157 16.88 4.10 13.43
N ILE A 158 15.87 3.24 13.36
CA ILE A 158 15.82 2.07 12.47
C ILE A 158 14.97 2.28 11.21
N GLY A 159 14.50 3.49 10.96
CA GLY A 159 13.79 3.85 9.73
C GLY A 159 12.26 3.90 9.82
N VAL A 160 11.67 3.81 11.02
CA VAL A 160 10.24 4.06 11.20
C VAL A 160 9.97 5.56 11.09
N THR A 161 9.08 5.95 10.19
CA THR A 161 8.77 7.37 9.89
C THR A 161 7.49 7.85 10.58
N ARG A 162 6.65 6.92 11.06
CA ARG A 162 5.40 7.21 11.75
C ARG A 162 5.03 6.06 12.70
N GLU A 163 4.55 6.40 13.89
CA GLU A 163 3.82 5.50 14.77
C GLU A 163 2.34 5.91 14.79
N ASP A 164 1.45 4.97 14.54
CA ASP A 164 0.01 5.18 14.65
C ASP A 164 -0.44 4.59 16.01
N ALA A 165 -1.10 5.42 16.81
CA ALA A 165 -1.61 5.09 18.14
C ALA A 165 -3.00 4.49 18.08
#